data_f50ff78d2f0a37913b03ed9e00be22eb
#
_entry.id   f50ff78d2f0a37913b03ed9e00be22eb
#
_cell.length_a   1.000
_cell.length_b   1.000
_cell.length_c   1.000
_cell.angle_alpha   90.00
_cell.angle_beta   90.00
_cell.angle_gamma   90.00
#
_symmetry.space_group_name_H-M   'P 1'
#
loop_
_entity.id
_entity.type
_entity.pdbx_description
1 polymer ?
#
loop_
_entity_poly.entity_id
_entity_poly.type
_entity_poly.pdbx_seq_one_letter_code
_entity_poly.pdbx_strand_id
1 'polypeptide(L)'
;MTAEIRSVSYRELISGNKNFRNLWLGQIISLMGDWFNLIATAILTANLTGSGLAVGGLFVIRSLAQFVSSPFGGVLADRFNRKKILIWSDILRFFIVLGFLLVKDASQIWLLYTLTALQLGISGIFFPTKDAILPDVVSEDEIGTANALTATTWSTMLALGAFLGGQVAGTWGIAPAIWLDAFSYLLSAYFIAKISYTQTTEKSEEPLRATSVFKLSFQGFGYLSEHKAILILATQKASLMLAVSGFNEVLQVELSSKVFIIGEGGSTGLGWLYAIVGVGTGVSPILARWITGDRERGLRHAITAGYGITLIGLMLMYPITSLELVLAGGFFRGFGVAIIWVFSTTLLLKKLPNKVRGRVFGTEFALLTLAGAIGSGLGGWFLDAFNMSLQNLILL
;
A
#
# COMPACT_ATOMS: atom_id res chain seq x y z
N MET A 1 -4.49 20.01 36.21
CA MET A 1 -4.47 20.90 35.03
C MET A 1 -3.95 20.08 33.87
N THR A 2 -4.84 19.57 33.04
CA THR A 2 -4.47 18.95 31.76
C THR A 2 -4.04 20.09 30.85
N ALA A 3 -2.74 20.21 30.55
CA ALA A 3 -2.27 21.13 29.53
C ALA A 3 -3.02 20.80 28.24
N GLU A 4 -3.74 21.75 27.67
CA GLU A 4 -4.28 21.64 26.32
C GLU A 4 -3.09 21.41 25.38
N ILE A 5 -3.01 20.22 24.79
CA ILE A 5 -2.01 19.90 23.77
C ILE A 5 -2.35 20.78 22.57
N ARG A 6 -1.56 21.83 22.39
CA ARG A 6 -1.69 22.77 21.25
C ARG A 6 -1.30 22.02 19.99
N SER A 7 -2.27 21.69 19.14
CA SER A 7 -1.99 21.05 17.86
C SER A 7 -1.22 22.01 16.93
N VAL A 8 -0.03 21.60 16.53
CA VAL A 8 0.82 22.32 15.57
C VAL A 8 0.18 22.25 14.17
N SER A 9 0.18 23.36 13.42
CA SER A 9 -0.37 23.37 12.06
C SER A 9 0.57 22.65 11.06
N TYR A 10 0.05 22.16 9.94
CA TYR A 10 0.85 21.51 8.88
C TYR A 10 1.99 22.41 8.38
N ARG A 11 1.69 23.69 8.17
CA ARG A 11 2.69 24.67 7.70
C ARG A 11 3.80 24.86 8.73
N GLU A 12 3.44 24.98 9.99
CA GLU A 12 4.38 25.16 11.10
C GLU A 12 5.29 23.94 11.26
N LEU A 13 4.75 22.73 11.19
CA LEU A 13 5.51 21.49 11.22
C LEU A 13 6.52 21.41 10.07
N ILE A 14 6.09 21.64 8.82
CA ILE A 14 6.95 21.53 7.63
C ILE A 14 8.04 22.61 7.63
N SER A 15 7.73 23.85 8.03
CA SER A 15 8.70 24.95 8.03
C SER A 15 9.64 24.91 9.23
N GLY A 16 9.13 24.54 10.40
CA GLY A 16 9.85 24.57 11.68
C GLY A 16 10.72 23.35 11.92
N ASN A 17 10.21 22.14 11.63
CA ASN A 17 10.91 20.89 11.91
C ASN A 17 11.67 20.36 10.67
N LYS A 18 12.97 20.64 10.61
CA LYS A 18 13.84 20.22 9.48
C LYS A 18 13.98 18.70 9.39
N ASN A 19 14.00 17.98 10.52
CA ASN A 19 14.15 16.53 10.54
C ASN A 19 12.90 15.85 9.98
N PHE A 20 11.73 16.25 10.45
CA PHE A 20 10.46 15.77 9.93
C PHE A 20 10.32 16.08 8.42
N ARG A 21 10.61 17.32 8.02
CA ARG A 21 10.56 17.72 6.61
C ARG A 21 11.44 16.83 5.72
N ASN A 22 12.66 16.54 6.15
CA ASN A 22 13.56 15.67 5.39
C ASN A 22 13.03 14.22 5.31
N LEU A 23 12.50 13.67 6.40
CA LEU A 23 11.87 12.35 6.42
C LEU A 23 10.66 12.31 5.48
N TRP A 24 9.82 13.32 5.55
CA TRP A 24 8.61 13.44 4.74
C TRP A 24 8.89 13.63 3.25
N LEU A 25 9.88 14.47 2.87
CA LEU A 25 10.30 14.62 1.48
C LEU A 25 10.89 13.32 0.92
N GLY A 26 11.71 12.63 1.70
CA GLY A 26 12.18 11.29 1.32
C GLY A 26 11.03 10.33 1.05
N GLN A 27 10.01 10.32 1.92
CA GLN A 27 8.82 9.49 1.75
C GLN A 27 8.03 9.82 0.47
N ILE A 28 7.77 11.11 0.19
CA ILE A 28 7.06 11.53 -1.02
C ILE A 28 7.77 11.01 -2.27
N ILE A 29 9.07 11.22 -2.34
CA ILE A 29 9.89 10.91 -3.50
C ILE A 29 9.95 9.40 -3.71
N SER A 30 10.21 8.61 -2.67
CA SER A 30 10.26 7.15 -2.79
C SER A 30 8.89 6.54 -3.10
N LEU A 31 7.80 7.03 -2.50
CA LEU A 31 6.45 6.57 -2.83
C LEU A 31 6.05 6.88 -4.28
N MET A 32 6.47 8.04 -4.81
CA MET A 32 6.23 8.36 -6.22
C MET A 32 6.98 7.38 -7.14
N GLY A 33 8.24 7.07 -6.82
CA GLY A 33 9.02 6.04 -7.53
C GLY A 33 8.38 4.66 -7.46
N ASP A 34 7.92 4.24 -6.27
CA ASP A 34 7.23 2.95 -6.08
C ASP A 34 6.01 2.79 -7.02
N TRP A 35 5.26 3.88 -7.30
CA TRP A 35 4.15 3.86 -8.27
C TRP A 35 4.63 3.75 -9.70
N PHE A 36 5.74 4.41 -10.06
CA PHE A 36 6.36 4.28 -11.39
C PHE A 36 6.79 2.84 -11.64
N ASN A 37 7.43 2.22 -10.65
CA ASN A 37 7.85 0.82 -10.71
C ASN A 37 6.66 -0.14 -10.80
N LEU A 38 5.61 0.06 -9.99
CA LEU A 38 4.43 -0.79 -10.03
C LEU A 38 3.81 -0.82 -11.43
N ILE A 39 3.58 0.35 -12.03
CA ILE A 39 2.98 0.45 -13.36
C ILE A 39 3.91 -0.19 -14.41
N ALA A 40 5.21 0.15 -14.37
CA ALA A 40 6.20 -0.38 -15.30
C ALA A 40 6.28 -1.92 -15.23
N THR A 41 6.41 -2.49 -14.03
CA THR A 41 6.55 -3.95 -13.85
C THR A 41 5.26 -4.70 -14.14
N ALA A 42 4.08 -4.16 -13.81
CA ALA A 42 2.80 -4.79 -14.10
C ALA A 42 2.54 -4.85 -15.61
N ILE A 43 2.74 -3.74 -16.33
CA ILE A 43 2.59 -3.69 -17.79
C ILE A 43 3.68 -4.52 -18.50
N LEU A 44 4.92 -4.48 -18.02
CA LEU A 44 5.99 -5.34 -18.56
C LEU A 44 5.62 -6.82 -18.44
N THR A 45 5.10 -7.23 -17.28
CA THR A 45 4.64 -8.62 -17.07
C THR A 45 3.52 -9.00 -18.03
N ALA A 46 2.49 -8.16 -18.17
CA ALA A 46 1.37 -8.41 -19.07
C ALA A 46 1.82 -8.50 -20.52
N ASN A 47 2.64 -7.55 -21.00
CA ASN A 47 3.08 -7.47 -22.39
C ASN A 47 4.05 -8.59 -22.78
N LEU A 48 4.94 -9.00 -21.88
CA LEU A 48 5.88 -10.09 -22.15
C LEU A 48 5.23 -11.46 -22.16
N THR A 49 4.23 -11.68 -21.28
CA THR A 49 3.66 -13.02 -21.08
C THR A 49 2.29 -13.21 -21.72
N GLY A 50 1.52 -12.13 -21.88
CA GLY A 50 0.10 -12.21 -22.28
C GLY A 50 -0.78 -12.95 -21.25
N SER A 51 -0.26 -13.30 -20.07
CA SER A 51 -0.86 -14.21 -19.10
C SER A 51 -1.39 -13.46 -17.88
N GLY A 52 -2.68 -13.62 -17.57
CA GLY A 52 -3.29 -13.13 -16.35
C GLY A 52 -2.71 -13.78 -15.10
N LEU A 53 -2.31 -15.08 -15.20
CA LEU A 53 -1.64 -15.79 -14.12
C LEU A 53 -0.27 -15.17 -13.79
N ALA A 54 0.49 -14.75 -14.80
CA ALA A 54 1.76 -14.09 -14.58
C ALA A 54 1.56 -12.71 -13.90
N VAL A 55 0.56 -11.95 -14.32
CA VAL A 55 0.19 -10.69 -13.63
C VAL A 55 -0.26 -10.96 -12.19
N GLY A 56 -1.12 -11.94 -11.98
CA GLY A 56 -1.53 -12.37 -10.63
C GLY A 56 -0.34 -12.80 -9.77
N GLY A 57 0.60 -13.57 -10.34
CA GLY A 57 1.85 -13.99 -9.70
C GLY A 57 2.72 -12.81 -9.24
N LEU A 58 2.80 -11.73 -10.03
CA LEU A 58 3.49 -10.51 -9.63
C LEU A 58 2.89 -9.94 -8.33
N PHE A 59 1.55 -9.80 -8.25
CA PHE A 59 0.89 -9.25 -7.07
C PHE A 59 0.93 -10.21 -5.86
N VAL A 60 0.89 -11.53 -6.10
CA VAL A 60 1.15 -12.54 -5.06
C VAL A 60 2.53 -12.31 -4.43
N ILE A 61 3.57 -12.19 -5.24
CA ILE A 61 4.94 -11.97 -4.77
C ILE A 61 5.07 -10.64 -4.03
N ARG A 62 4.43 -9.58 -4.53
CA ARG A 62 4.38 -8.27 -3.87
C ARG A 62 3.82 -8.39 -2.46
N SER A 63 2.68 -9.05 -2.30
CA SER A 63 2.02 -9.24 -1.00
C SER A 63 2.83 -10.14 -0.06
N LEU A 64 3.32 -11.28 -0.56
CA LEU A 64 4.07 -12.23 0.25
C LEU A 64 5.44 -11.68 0.71
N ALA A 65 6.14 -10.94 -0.15
CA ALA A 65 7.41 -10.33 0.23
C ALA A 65 7.26 -9.36 1.42
N GLN A 66 6.22 -8.52 1.39
CA GLN A 66 5.92 -7.62 2.51
C GLN A 66 5.43 -8.37 3.75
N PHE A 67 4.58 -9.38 3.58
CA PHE A 67 4.11 -10.22 4.68
C PHE A 67 5.26 -10.88 5.43
N VAL A 68 6.21 -11.46 4.72
CA VAL A 68 7.36 -12.15 5.32
C VAL A 68 8.33 -11.18 5.98
N SER A 69 8.60 -10.03 5.37
CA SER A 69 9.65 -9.11 5.82
C SER A 69 9.20 -8.10 6.87
N SER A 70 7.93 -7.67 6.86
CA SER A 70 7.42 -6.62 7.76
C SER A 70 7.61 -6.92 9.26
N PRO A 71 7.41 -8.15 9.76
CA PRO A 71 7.68 -8.46 11.17
C PRO A 71 9.14 -8.27 11.59
N PHE A 72 10.08 -8.46 10.66
CA PHE A 72 11.51 -8.25 10.92
C PHE A 72 11.87 -6.76 10.98
N GLY A 73 11.11 -5.90 10.27
CA GLY A 73 11.35 -4.46 10.23
C GLY A 73 11.29 -3.82 11.61
N GLY A 74 10.27 -4.14 12.41
CA GLY A 74 10.14 -3.65 13.78
C GLY A 74 11.31 -4.11 14.66
N VAL A 75 11.67 -5.39 14.62
CA VAL A 75 12.76 -5.96 15.43
C VAL A 75 14.12 -5.38 15.04
N LEU A 76 14.36 -5.14 13.76
CA LEU A 76 15.58 -4.48 13.28
C LEU A 76 15.65 -3.02 13.73
N ALA A 77 14.50 -2.29 13.67
CA ALA A 77 14.40 -0.91 14.12
C ALA A 77 14.67 -0.72 15.62
N ASP A 78 14.38 -1.75 16.45
CA ASP A 78 14.66 -1.74 17.89
C ASP A 78 16.11 -2.03 18.24
N ARG A 79 16.88 -2.65 17.34
CA ARG A 79 18.25 -3.10 17.59
C ARG A 79 19.32 -2.27 16.93
N PHE A 80 19.04 -1.83 15.72
CA PHE A 80 19.99 -1.12 14.89
C PHE A 80 19.61 0.36 14.76
N ASN A 81 20.55 1.15 14.32
CA ASN A 81 20.31 2.57 14.07
C ASN A 81 19.29 2.74 12.94
N ARG A 82 18.10 3.23 13.27
CA ARG A 82 16.95 3.40 12.37
C ARG A 82 17.31 4.21 11.13
N LYS A 83 18.06 5.31 11.29
CA LYS A 83 18.51 6.14 10.16
C LYS A 83 19.40 5.35 9.20
N LYS A 84 20.33 4.52 9.72
CA LYS A 84 21.19 3.68 8.88
C LYS A 84 20.39 2.61 8.15
N ILE A 85 19.40 1.98 8.79
CA ILE A 85 18.52 1.01 8.14
C ILE A 85 17.79 1.66 6.96
N LEU A 86 17.22 2.84 7.14
CA LEU A 86 16.50 3.56 6.09
C LEU A 86 17.41 3.88 4.90
N ILE A 87 18.61 4.43 5.15
CA ILE A 87 19.57 4.78 4.09
C ILE A 87 20.01 3.54 3.31
N TRP A 88 20.40 2.46 4.00
CA TRP A 88 20.84 1.24 3.33
C TRP A 88 19.72 0.54 2.59
N SER A 89 18.49 0.59 3.12
CA SER A 89 17.30 0.09 2.41
C SER A 89 17.09 0.81 1.08
N ASP A 90 17.22 2.13 1.06
CA ASP A 90 17.09 2.91 -0.18
C ASP A 90 18.22 2.62 -1.17
N ILE A 91 19.47 2.56 -0.69
CA ILE A 91 20.62 2.22 -1.54
C ILE A 91 20.48 0.82 -2.16
N LEU A 92 20.07 -0.17 -1.39
CA LEU A 92 19.85 -1.52 -1.89
C LEU A 92 18.71 -1.56 -2.91
N ARG A 93 17.59 -0.87 -2.65
CA ARG A 93 16.46 -0.78 -3.58
C ARG A 93 16.86 -0.10 -4.90
N PHE A 94 17.71 0.92 -4.86
CA PHE A 94 18.27 1.52 -6.07
C PHE A 94 18.90 0.48 -7.00
N PHE A 95 19.80 -0.35 -6.48
CA PHE A 95 20.47 -1.37 -7.30
C PHE A 95 19.51 -2.46 -7.77
N ILE A 96 18.57 -2.90 -6.93
CA ILE A 96 17.58 -3.91 -7.28
C ILE A 96 16.68 -3.41 -8.39
N VAL A 97 16.22 -2.17 -8.32
CA VAL A 97 15.34 -1.57 -9.33
C VAL A 97 16.04 -1.46 -10.67
N LEU A 98 17.30 -1.11 -10.71
CA LEU A 98 18.08 -1.13 -11.96
C LEU A 98 18.12 -2.52 -12.60
N GLY A 99 18.03 -3.57 -11.81
CA GLY A 99 17.95 -4.95 -12.30
C GLY A 99 16.74 -5.22 -13.20
N PHE A 100 15.61 -4.51 -13.02
CA PHE A 100 14.43 -4.66 -13.90
C PHE A 100 14.73 -4.30 -15.35
N LEU A 101 15.72 -3.46 -15.63
CA LEU A 101 16.16 -3.12 -16.99
C LEU A 101 16.76 -4.33 -17.74
N LEU A 102 17.12 -5.39 -17.04
CA LEU A 102 17.63 -6.63 -17.62
C LEU A 102 16.51 -7.53 -18.14
N VAL A 103 15.26 -7.32 -17.71
CA VAL A 103 14.11 -8.12 -18.11
C VAL A 103 13.61 -7.66 -19.47
N LYS A 104 13.79 -8.48 -20.52
CA LYS A 104 13.50 -8.13 -21.91
C LYS A 104 12.54 -9.13 -22.60
N ASP A 105 12.41 -10.34 -22.07
CA ASP A 105 11.58 -11.40 -22.66
C ASP A 105 10.89 -12.25 -21.59
N ALA A 106 9.90 -13.04 -22.01
CA ALA A 106 9.08 -13.86 -21.13
C ALA A 106 9.87 -14.90 -20.33
N SER A 107 11.01 -15.37 -20.84
CA SER A 107 11.85 -16.37 -20.14
C SER A 107 12.47 -15.81 -18.89
N GLN A 108 12.54 -14.47 -18.75
CA GLN A 108 13.12 -13.75 -17.62
C GLN A 108 12.08 -13.31 -16.57
N ILE A 109 10.84 -13.80 -16.66
CA ILE A 109 9.80 -13.44 -15.69
C ILE A 109 10.18 -13.85 -14.25
N TRP A 110 10.94 -14.93 -14.09
CA TRP A 110 11.49 -15.35 -12.80
C TRP A 110 12.41 -14.28 -12.21
N LEU A 111 13.20 -13.59 -13.04
CA LEU A 111 14.07 -12.50 -12.60
C LEU A 111 13.23 -11.29 -12.12
N LEU A 112 12.20 -10.92 -12.88
CA LEU A 112 11.26 -9.86 -12.48
C LEU A 112 10.62 -10.17 -11.13
N TYR A 113 10.17 -11.40 -10.92
CA TYR A 113 9.59 -11.84 -9.64
C TYR A 113 10.61 -11.80 -8.49
N THR A 114 11.84 -12.25 -8.75
CA THR A 114 12.92 -12.23 -7.75
C THR A 114 13.26 -10.79 -7.35
N LEU A 115 13.42 -9.89 -8.32
CA LEU A 115 13.71 -8.48 -8.07
C LEU A 115 12.55 -7.81 -7.31
N THR A 116 11.29 -8.11 -7.67
CA THR A 116 10.10 -7.65 -6.95
C THR A 116 10.09 -8.14 -5.51
N ALA A 117 10.39 -9.42 -5.28
CA ALA A 117 10.47 -9.99 -3.93
C ALA A 117 11.56 -9.31 -3.08
N LEU A 118 12.73 -9.06 -3.66
CA LEU A 118 13.83 -8.38 -2.98
C LEU A 118 13.49 -6.91 -2.67
N GLN A 119 13.00 -6.16 -3.65
CA GLN A 119 12.61 -4.76 -3.49
C GLN A 119 11.56 -4.60 -2.38
N LEU A 120 10.47 -5.37 -2.45
CA LEU A 120 9.38 -5.26 -1.49
C LEU A 120 9.69 -5.92 -0.15
N GLY A 121 10.58 -6.92 -0.15
CA GLY A 121 11.15 -7.46 1.08
C GLY A 121 11.91 -6.39 1.87
N ILE A 122 12.73 -5.58 1.19
CA ILE A 122 13.41 -4.44 1.82
C ILE A 122 12.41 -3.34 2.21
N SER A 123 11.40 -3.07 1.38
CA SER A 123 10.32 -2.12 1.71
C SER A 123 9.56 -2.52 2.98
N GLY A 124 9.34 -3.82 3.20
CA GLY A 124 8.71 -4.35 4.42
C GLY A 124 9.56 -4.14 5.69
N ILE A 125 10.87 -3.89 5.56
CA ILE A 125 11.75 -3.45 6.65
C ILE A 125 11.74 -1.92 6.77
N PHE A 126 11.73 -1.22 5.65
CA PHE A 126 11.79 0.23 5.59
C PHE A 126 10.59 0.90 6.27
N PHE A 127 9.36 0.48 5.95
CA PHE A 127 8.15 1.13 6.46
C PHE A 127 8.01 1.07 7.99
N PRO A 128 8.13 -0.08 8.66
CA PRO A 128 8.11 -0.12 10.12
C PRO A 128 9.25 0.70 10.76
N THR A 129 10.44 0.70 10.15
CA THR A 129 11.58 1.49 10.64
C THR A 129 11.31 2.99 10.51
N LYS A 130 10.68 3.43 9.41
CA LYS A 130 10.27 4.82 9.19
C LYS A 130 9.21 5.25 10.22
N ASP A 131 8.26 4.38 10.52
CA ASP A 131 7.24 4.70 11.52
C ASP A 131 7.84 4.71 12.95
N ALA A 132 8.85 3.87 13.21
CA ALA A 132 9.56 3.86 14.48
C ALA A 132 10.46 5.08 14.70
N ILE A 133 11.05 5.68 13.64
CA ILE A 133 11.89 6.89 13.79
C ILE A 133 11.05 8.17 13.95
N LEU A 134 9.78 8.15 13.56
CA LEU A 134 8.93 9.34 13.58
C LEU A 134 8.86 10.02 14.96
N PRO A 135 8.59 9.30 16.07
CA PRO A 135 8.59 9.91 17.42
C PRO A 135 9.93 10.47 17.86
N ASP A 136 11.05 10.01 17.27
CA ASP A 136 12.38 10.52 17.61
C ASP A 136 12.71 11.83 16.90
N VAL A 137 11.96 12.20 15.85
CA VAL A 137 12.22 13.38 15.01
C VAL A 137 11.15 14.47 15.13
N VAL A 138 10.05 14.19 15.86
CA VAL A 138 8.98 15.17 16.15
C VAL A 138 8.73 15.26 17.65
N SER A 139 8.21 16.41 18.12
CA SER A 139 7.76 16.58 19.50
C SER A 139 6.40 15.92 19.73
N GLU A 140 6.00 15.75 21.00
CA GLU A 140 4.68 15.20 21.36
C GLU A 140 3.52 16.00 20.75
N ASP A 141 3.64 17.33 20.69
CA ASP A 141 2.63 18.22 20.09
C ASP A 141 2.56 18.10 18.56
N GLU A 142 3.64 17.69 17.90
CA GLU A 142 3.74 17.53 16.44
C GLU A 142 3.28 16.16 15.96
N ILE A 143 3.28 15.13 16.82
CA ILE A 143 3.11 13.72 16.42
C ILE A 143 1.76 13.46 15.71
N GLY A 144 0.69 14.10 16.18
CA GLY A 144 -0.63 13.99 15.57
C GLY A 144 -0.67 14.56 14.16
N THR A 145 -0.10 15.74 13.96
CA THR A 145 -0.02 16.43 12.67
C THR A 145 0.90 15.68 11.70
N ALA A 146 2.03 15.16 12.20
CA ALA A 146 2.97 14.35 11.41
C ALA A 146 2.33 13.07 10.88
N ASN A 147 1.60 12.34 11.72
CA ASN A 147 0.88 11.13 11.31
C ASN A 147 -0.22 11.45 10.29
N ALA A 148 -1.00 12.50 10.50
CA ALA A 148 -2.04 12.92 9.56
C ALA A 148 -1.44 13.28 8.19
N LEU A 149 -0.33 14.03 8.17
CA LEU A 149 0.37 14.40 6.94
C LEU A 149 0.94 13.17 6.22
N THR A 150 1.54 12.22 6.95
CA THR A 150 2.05 10.96 6.40
C THR A 150 0.93 10.14 5.76
N ALA A 151 -0.22 10.00 6.43
CA ALA A 151 -1.37 9.26 5.90
C ALA A 151 -1.96 9.94 4.65
N THR A 152 -2.12 11.27 4.67
CA THR A 152 -2.59 12.04 3.50
C THR A 152 -1.62 11.92 2.33
N THR A 153 -0.32 11.92 2.60
CA THR A 153 0.72 11.73 1.58
C THR A 153 0.55 10.39 0.86
N TRP A 154 0.25 9.31 1.58
CA TRP A 154 0.06 8.01 0.96
C TRP A 154 -1.10 8.02 -0.07
N SER A 155 -2.26 8.55 0.30
CA SER A 155 -3.43 8.66 -0.61
C SER A 155 -3.14 9.60 -1.79
N THR A 156 -2.42 10.70 -1.54
CA THR A 156 -2.02 11.64 -2.58
C THR A 156 -1.06 10.99 -3.58
N MET A 157 -0.10 10.21 -3.09
CA MET A 157 0.86 9.51 -3.95
C MET A 157 0.21 8.34 -4.70
N LEU A 158 -0.82 7.70 -4.16
CA LEU A 158 -1.64 6.76 -4.92
C LEU A 158 -2.28 7.43 -6.15
N ALA A 159 -2.84 8.63 -5.97
CA ALA A 159 -3.47 9.34 -7.08
C ALA A 159 -2.44 9.95 -8.05
N LEU A 160 -1.55 10.80 -7.55
CA LEU A 160 -0.59 11.54 -8.38
C LEU A 160 0.57 10.67 -8.87
N GLY A 161 1.10 9.80 -8.01
CA GLY A 161 2.21 8.92 -8.37
C GLY A 161 1.81 7.91 -9.44
N ALA A 162 0.62 7.30 -9.32
CA ALA A 162 0.10 6.40 -10.35
C ALA A 162 -0.19 7.13 -11.66
N PHE A 163 -0.81 8.33 -11.59
CA PHE A 163 -1.04 9.16 -12.78
C PHE A 163 0.27 9.48 -13.49
N LEU A 164 1.23 10.06 -12.77
CA LEU A 164 2.53 10.47 -13.34
C LEU A 164 3.35 9.26 -13.81
N GLY A 165 3.33 8.15 -13.04
CA GLY A 165 4.00 6.91 -13.44
C GLY A 165 3.43 6.32 -14.72
N GLY A 166 2.09 6.33 -14.87
CA GLY A 166 1.42 5.94 -16.10
C GLY A 166 1.77 6.83 -17.29
N GLN A 167 1.83 8.15 -17.08
CA GLN A 167 2.25 9.08 -18.12
C GLN A 167 3.70 8.87 -18.53
N VAL A 168 4.61 8.77 -17.59
CA VAL A 168 6.04 8.53 -17.87
C VAL A 168 6.24 7.22 -18.63
N ALA A 169 5.68 6.11 -18.10
CA ALA A 169 5.81 4.80 -18.74
C ALA A 169 5.10 4.74 -20.10
N GLY A 170 3.98 5.45 -20.26
CA GLY A 170 3.19 5.44 -21.49
C GLY A 170 3.71 6.37 -22.59
N THR A 171 4.49 7.40 -22.26
CA THR A 171 5.04 8.36 -23.24
C THR A 171 6.52 8.18 -23.52
N TRP A 172 7.30 7.84 -22.50
CA TRP A 172 8.75 7.68 -22.57
C TRP A 172 9.21 6.22 -22.49
N GLY A 173 8.28 5.32 -22.19
CA GLY A 173 8.54 3.90 -22.07
C GLY A 173 8.84 3.44 -20.64
N ILE A 174 8.89 2.11 -20.48
CA ILE A 174 9.09 1.43 -19.20
C ILE A 174 10.48 1.74 -18.60
N ALA A 175 11.52 1.78 -19.43
CA ALA A 175 12.89 1.99 -18.93
C ALA A 175 13.08 3.34 -18.23
N PRO A 176 12.62 4.51 -18.76
CA PRO A 176 12.64 5.77 -18.01
C PRO A 176 11.88 5.74 -16.71
N ALA A 177 10.73 5.04 -16.63
CA ALA A 177 9.99 4.91 -15.39
C ALA A 177 10.80 4.14 -14.32
N ILE A 178 11.51 3.08 -14.71
CA ILE A 178 12.42 2.32 -13.83
C ILE A 178 13.60 3.19 -13.38
N TRP A 179 14.21 3.99 -14.29
CA TRP A 179 15.28 4.90 -13.91
C TRP A 179 14.83 5.95 -12.91
N LEU A 180 13.65 6.55 -13.11
CA LEU A 180 13.10 7.54 -12.17
C LEU A 180 12.81 6.93 -10.80
N ASP A 181 12.29 5.70 -10.75
CA ASP A 181 12.12 4.98 -9.49
C ASP A 181 13.48 4.74 -8.81
N ALA A 182 14.46 4.21 -9.54
CA ALA A 182 15.79 3.97 -8.97
C ALA A 182 16.36 5.27 -8.36
N PHE A 183 16.38 6.37 -9.11
CA PHE A 183 16.90 7.65 -8.61
C PHE A 183 16.06 8.23 -7.46
N SER A 184 14.77 7.91 -7.38
CA SER A 184 13.93 8.33 -6.27
C SER A 184 14.45 7.81 -4.93
N TYR A 185 14.95 6.58 -4.89
CA TYR A 185 15.57 6.01 -3.68
C TYR A 185 16.87 6.69 -3.29
N LEU A 186 17.73 7.05 -4.25
CA LEU A 186 18.96 7.81 -3.92
C LEU A 186 18.63 9.19 -3.35
N LEU A 187 17.61 9.84 -3.93
CA LEU A 187 17.18 11.14 -3.45
C LEU A 187 16.49 11.03 -2.07
N SER A 188 15.73 9.97 -1.82
CA SER A 188 15.19 9.64 -0.50
C SER A 188 16.31 9.43 0.52
N ALA A 189 17.30 8.58 0.20
CA ALA A 189 18.47 8.35 1.05
C ALA A 189 19.22 9.65 1.38
N TYR A 190 19.35 10.55 0.41
CA TYR A 190 19.97 11.86 0.61
C TYR A 190 19.20 12.72 1.63
N PHE A 191 17.87 12.80 1.52
CA PHE A 191 17.06 13.53 2.50
C PHE A 191 17.14 12.89 3.87
N ILE A 192 17.05 11.57 3.97
CA ILE A 192 17.17 10.83 5.23
C ILE A 192 18.57 11.04 5.85
N ALA A 193 19.62 11.11 5.04
CA ALA A 193 20.99 11.36 5.52
C ALA A 193 21.13 12.74 6.19
N LYS A 194 20.31 13.73 5.80
CA LYS A 194 20.29 15.07 6.41
C LYS A 194 19.58 15.16 7.76
N ILE A 195 18.90 14.09 8.19
CA ILE A 195 18.23 14.08 9.49
C ILE A 195 19.28 14.07 10.60
N SER A 196 19.21 15.03 11.50
CA SER A 196 19.98 14.99 12.74
C SER A 196 19.29 14.03 13.69
N TYR A 197 19.87 12.86 13.91
CA TYR A 197 19.25 11.77 14.63
C TYR A 197 20.18 11.19 15.70
N THR A 198 19.70 11.17 16.93
CA THR A 198 20.30 10.41 18.03
C THR A 198 19.25 9.44 18.53
N GLN A 199 19.55 8.14 18.47
CA GLN A 199 18.61 7.11 18.93
C GLN A 199 18.48 7.20 20.46
N THR A 200 17.27 7.52 20.91
CA THR A 200 16.94 7.65 22.34
C THR A 200 16.43 6.35 22.95
N THR A 201 16.00 5.40 22.10
CA THR A 201 15.44 4.11 22.55
C THR A 201 16.55 3.16 22.97
N GLU A 202 16.42 2.56 24.16
CA GLU A 202 17.31 1.49 24.62
C GLU A 202 17.25 0.30 23.66
N LYS A 203 18.42 -0.24 23.33
CA LYS A 203 18.51 -1.41 22.44
C LYS A 203 17.94 -2.64 23.14
N SER A 204 17.03 -3.34 22.50
CA SER A 204 16.56 -4.62 22.97
C SER A 204 17.68 -5.69 22.87
N GLU A 205 18.00 -6.34 23.99
CA GLU A 205 18.98 -7.42 24.07
C GLU A 205 18.37 -8.82 23.82
N GLU A 206 17.07 -8.92 23.62
CA GLU A 206 16.41 -10.22 23.42
C GLU A 206 16.87 -10.91 22.11
N PRO A 207 17.14 -12.22 22.10
CA PRO A 207 17.63 -12.92 20.90
C PRO A 207 16.61 -12.91 19.76
N LEU A 208 17.06 -12.57 18.53
CA LEU A 208 16.30 -12.64 17.29
C LEU A 208 15.96 -14.11 16.97
N ARG A 209 14.77 -14.55 17.34
CA ARG A 209 14.24 -15.84 16.87
C ARG A 209 13.13 -15.55 15.86
N ALA A 210 13.32 -15.95 14.61
CA ALA A 210 12.30 -15.78 13.55
C ALA A 210 10.93 -16.37 14.00
N THR A 211 10.96 -17.50 14.69
CA THR A 211 9.77 -18.12 15.27
C THR A 211 9.03 -17.23 16.27
N SER A 212 9.76 -16.42 17.06
CA SER A 212 9.14 -15.49 18.02
C SER A 212 8.47 -14.31 17.28
N VAL A 213 9.08 -13.84 16.22
CA VAL A 213 8.58 -12.72 15.40
C VAL A 213 7.26 -13.10 14.73
N PHE A 214 7.21 -14.25 14.05
CA PHE A 214 5.94 -14.75 13.47
C PHE A 214 4.91 -15.12 14.53
N LYS A 215 5.32 -15.71 15.66
CA LYS A 215 4.42 -16.02 16.78
C LYS A 215 3.71 -14.77 17.30
N LEU A 216 4.40 -13.64 17.41
CA LEU A 216 3.80 -12.36 17.81
C LEU A 216 2.72 -11.91 16.84
N SER A 217 2.95 -12.02 15.52
CA SER A 217 1.97 -11.66 14.48
C SER A 217 0.69 -12.50 14.55
N PHE A 218 0.78 -13.76 15.01
CA PHE A 218 -0.37 -14.65 15.14
C PHE A 218 -0.97 -14.74 16.55
N GLN A 219 -0.34 -14.16 17.57
CA GLN A 219 -0.88 -14.14 18.94
C GLN A 219 -2.21 -13.39 19.06
N GLY A 220 -2.48 -12.45 18.15
CA GLY A 220 -3.77 -11.78 18.09
C GLY A 220 -4.94 -12.70 17.75
N PHE A 221 -4.69 -13.84 17.09
CA PHE A 221 -5.74 -14.82 16.73
C PHE A 221 -6.45 -15.39 17.96
N GLY A 222 -5.71 -15.72 19.02
CA GLY A 222 -6.30 -16.19 20.28
C GLY A 222 -7.29 -15.17 20.86
N TYR A 223 -6.90 -13.90 20.91
CA TYR A 223 -7.78 -12.83 21.37
C TYR A 223 -9.00 -12.64 20.46
N LEU A 224 -8.81 -12.70 19.15
CA LEU A 224 -9.87 -12.51 18.15
C LEU A 224 -10.89 -13.66 18.21
N SER A 225 -10.46 -14.91 18.42
CA SER A 225 -11.34 -16.08 18.49
C SER A 225 -12.30 -16.01 19.68
N GLU A 226 -11.88 -15.41 20.79
CA GLU A 226 -12.70 -15.20 21.98
C GLU A 226 -13.66 -14.00 21.83
N HIS A 227 -13.38 -13.05 20.91
CA HIS A 227 -14.11 -11.80 20.77
C HIS A 227 -14.70 -11.64 19.36
N LYS A 228 -15.79 -12.38 19.05
CA LYS A 228 -16.40 -12.44 17.70
C LYS A 228 -16.69 -11.05 17.07
N ALA A 229 -17.17 -10.08 17.86
CA ALA A 229 -17.46 -8.74 17.34
C ALA A 229 -16.18 -7.99 16.90
N ILE A 230 -15.05 -8.24 17.55
CA ILE A 230 -13.74 -7.68 17.19
C ILE A 230 -13.16 -8.44 15.99
N LEU A 231 -13.33 -9.76 15.94
CA LEU A 231 -12.94 -10.58 14.79
C LEU A 231 -13.60 -10.10 13.50
N ILE A 232 -14.92 -9.87 13.49
CA ILE A 232 -15.66 -9.34 12.35
C ILE A 232 -15.05 -8.00 11.87
N LEU A 233 -14.71 -7.11 12.80
CA LEU A 233 -14.09 -5.83 12.44
C LEU A 233 -12.67 -6.01 11.89
N ALA A 234 -11.87 -6.89 12.48
CA ALA A 234 -10.50 -7.16 12.06
C ALA A 234 -10.41 -7.87 10.69
N THR A 235 -11.46 -8.63 10.31
CA THR A 235 -11.49 -9.32 9.01
C THR A 235 -12.04 -8.49 7.86
N GLN A 236 -12.59 -7.28 8.10
CA GLN A 236 -13.17 -6.43 7.04
C GLN A 236 -12.16 -6.15 5.91
N LYS A 237 -10.92 -5.77 6.26
CA LYS A 237 -9.89 -5.48 5.26
C LYS A 237 -9.44 -6.73 4.51
N ALA A 238 -9.34 -7.86 5.19
CA ALA A 238 -9.00 -9.14 4.55
C ALA A 238 -10.08 -9.56 3.56
N SER A 239 -11.37 -9.40 3.90
CA SER A 239 -12.47 -9.69 2.97
C SER A 239 -12.44 -8.79 1.73
N LEU A 240 -12.16 -7.49 1.91
CA LEU A 240 -11.97 -6.57 0.78
C LEU A 240 -10.77 -6.95 -0.09
N MET A 241 -9.65 -7.33 0.51
CA MET A 241 -8.47 -7.76 -0.24
C MET A 241 -8.73 -9.03 -1.02
N LEU A 242 -9.43 -10.00 -0.42
CA LEU A 242 -9.76 -11.26 -1.08
C LEU A 242 -10.76 -11.06 -2.22
N ALA A 243 -11.91 -10.44 -1.95
CA ALA A 243 -13.05 -10.41 -2.85
C ALA A 243 -13.04 -9.22 -3.83
N VAL A 244 -12.30 -8.16 -3.54
CA VAL A 244 -12.35 -6.94 -4.37
C VAL A 244 -10.96 -6.55 -4.86
N SER A 245 -10.04 -6.22 -3.93
CA SER A 245 -8.79 -5.57 -4.33
C SER A 245 -7.84 -6.53 -5.06
N GLY A 246 -7.70 -7.78 -4.59
CA GLY A 246 -6.82 -8.76 -5.23
C GLY A 246 -7.21 -9.07 -6.67
N PHE A 247 -8.48 -9.34 -6.92
CA PHE A 247 -8.98 -9.54 -8.30
C PHE A 247 -8.82 -8.28 -9.15
N ASN A 248 -9.10 -7.11 -8.59
CA ASN A 248 -9.00 -5.83 -9.29
C ASN A 248 -7.58 -5.44 -9.67
N GLU A 249 -6.56 -5.85 -8.92
CA GLU A 249 -5.16 -5.61 -9.31
C GLU A 249 -4.86 -6.24 -10.67
N VAL A 250 -5.25 -7.50 -10.85
CA VAL A 250 -5.11 -8.21 -12.14
C VAL A 250 -6.01 -7.59 -13.20
N LEU A 251 -7.28 -7.37 -12.87
CA LEU A 251 -8.28 -6.79 -13.78
C LEU A 251 -7.83 -5.45 -14.38
N GLN A 252 -7.30 -4.53 -13.56
CA GLN A 252 -6.85 -3.21 -14.03
C GLN A 252 -5.69 -3.33 -15.03
N VAL A 253 -4.75 -4.24 -14.79
CA VAL A 253 -3.64 -4.51 -15.71
C VAL A 253 -4.16 -5.10 -17.03
N GLU A 254 -5.05 -6.07 -16.97
CA GLU A 254 -5.66 -6.70 -18.14
C GLU A 254 -6.51 -5.72 -18.95
N LEU A 255 -7.33 -4.88 -18.28
CA LEU A 255 -8.12 -3.85 -18.94
C LEU A 255 -7.23 -2.83 -19.67
N SER A 256 -6.15 -2.42 -19.05
CA SER A 256 -5.25 -1.42 -19.64
C SER A 256 -4.37 -1.97 -20.74
N SER A 257 -3.93 -3.23 -20.66
CA SER A 257 -3.03 -3.84 -21.64
C SER A 257 -3.76 -4.50 -22.81
N LYS A 258 -5.04 -4.89 -22.65
CA LYS A 258 -5.78 -5.64 -23.69
C LYS A 258 -7.03 -4.91 -24.23
N VAL A 259 -7.67 -4.04 -23.44
CA VAL A 259 -8.94 -3.40 -23.82
C VAL A 259 -8.78 -1.91 -24.08
N PHE A 260 -8.30 -1.16 -23.09
CA PHE A 260 -8.12 0.30 -23.16
C PHE A 260 -6.62 0.66 -23.24
N ILE A 261 -5.99 0.27 -24.35
CA ILE A 261 -4.54 0.44 -24.53
C ILE A 261 -4.23 1.91 -24.80
N ILE A 262 -3.85 2.65 -23.76
CA ILE A 262 -3.47 4.04 -23.83
C ILE A 262 -2.02 4.19 -23.38
N GLY A 263 -1.20 4.87 -24.21
CA GLY A 263 0.24 4.93 -24.01
C GLY A 263 0.93 3.61 -24.34
N GLU A 264 2.25 3.58 -24.18
CA GLU A 264 3.03 2.36 -24.48
C GLU A 264 2.55 1.18 -23.63
N GLY A 265 2.10 0.13 -24.32
CA GLY A 265 1.62 -1.12 -23.71
C GLY A 265 0.43 -1.00 -22.75
N GLY A 266 -0.27 0.16 -22.74
CA GLY A 266 -1.38 0.41 -21.81
C GLY A 266 -0.97 1.12 -20.51
N SER A 267 0.28 1.55 -20.38
CA SER A 267 0.81 2.13 -19.13
C SER A 267 0.05 3.37 -18.68
N THR A 268 -0.30 4.29 -19.62
CA THR A 268 -1.10 5.49 -19.31
C THR A 268 -2.48 5.11 -18.79
N GLY A 269 -3.14 4.13 -19.44
CA GLY A 269 -4.45 3.62 -19.03
C GLY A 269 -4.42 3.06 -17.61
N LEU A 270 -3.41 2.25 -17.28
CA LEU A 270 -3.23 1.69 -15.94
C LEU A 270 -3.01 2.81 -14.90
N GLY A 271 -2.21 3.80 -15.24
CA GLY A 271 -1.99 4.98 -14.38
C GLY A 271 -3.29 5.72 -14.07
N TRP A 272 -4.18 5.91 -15.06
CA TRP A 272 -5.49 6.54 -14.86
C TRP A 272 -6.41 5.68 -13.98
N LEU A 273 -6.42 4.35 -14.17
CA LEU A 273 -7.22 3.45 -13.36
C LEU A 273 -6.81 3.49 -11.88
N TYR A 274 -5.53 3.50 -11.58
CA TYR A 274 -5.06 3.64 -10.19
C TYR A 274 -5.27 5.05 -9.64
N ALA A 275 -5.05 6.08 -10.46
CA ALA A 275 -5.20 7.48 -10.05
C ALA A 275 -6.63 7.79 -9.61
N ILE A 276 -7.63 7.36 -10.38
CA ILE A 276 -9.04 7.61 -10.05
C ILE A 276 -9.48 6.88 -8.76
N VAL A 277 -8.96 5.68 -8.54
CA VAL A 277 -9.12 4.96 -7.27
C VAL A 277 -8.48 5.77 -6.13
N GLY A 278 -7.28 6.32 -6.34
CA GLY A 278 -6.59 7.18 -5.39
C GLY A 278 -7.40 8.42 -5.00
N VAL A 279 -8.03 9.08 -5.98
CA VAL A 279 -8.95 10.21 -5.72
C VAL A 279 -10.13 9.76 -4.86
N GLY A 280 -10.77 8.64 -5.22
CA GLY A 280 -11.88 8.07 -4.45
C GLY A 280 -11.49 7.77 -3.00
N THR A 281 -10.32 7.13 -2.80
CA THR A 281 -9.83 6.77 -1.46
C THR A 281 -9.43 7.98 -0.62
N GLY A 282 -8.92 9.05 -1.23
CA GLY A 282 -8.52 10.27 -0.52
C GLY A 282 -9.70 11.11 -0.04
N VAL A 283 -10.75 11.21 -0.86
CA VAL A 283 -11.91 12.08 -0.60
C VAL A 283 -12.94 11.43 0.34
N SER A 284 -13.13 10.12 0.20
CA SER A 284 -14.26 9.43 0.82
C SER A 284 -14.28 9.43 2.36
N PRO A 285 -13.17 9.20 3.10
CA PRO A 285 -13.23 9.21 4.55
C PRO A 285 -13.56 10.58 5.13
N ILE A 286 -13.13 11.65 4.45
CA ILE A 286 -13.41 13.04 4.85
C ILE A 286 -14.91 13.31 4.73
N LEU A 287 -15.49 13.04 3.55
CA LEU A 287 -16.91 13.26 3.30
C LEU A 287 -17.79 12.36 4.18
N ALA A 288 -17.45 11.09 4.29
CA ALA A 288 -18.20 10.15 5.10
C ALA A 288 -18.20 10.54 6.58
N ARG A 289 -17.05 10.97 7.12
CA ARG A 289 -16.94 11.43 8.51
C ARG A 289 -17.74 12.70 8.78
N TRP A 290 -17.80 13.61 7.81
CA TRP A 290 -18.62 14.81 7.91
C TRP A 290 -20.11 14.47 8.07
N ILE A 291 -20.60 13.42 7.40
CA ILE A 291 -21.99 12.97 7.45
C ILE A 291 -22.28 12.15 8.72
N THR A 292 -21.40 11.21 9.07
CA THR A 292 -21.65 10.21 10.13
C THR A 292 -21.16 10.63 11.51
N GLY A 293 -20.24 11.59 11.57
CA GLY A 293 -19.49 11.93 12.78
C GLY A 293 -18.69 10.73 13.31
N ASP A 294 -18.30 10.78 14.60
CA ASP A 294 -17.50 9.75 15.26
C ASP A 294 -18.31 8.76 16.14
N ARG A 295 -19.64 8.76 16.01
CA ARG A 295 -20.51 7.85 16.78
C ARG A 295 -20.38 6.42 16.24
N GLU A 296 -20.31 5.44 17.12
CA GLU A 296 -20.16 4.02 16.75
C GLU A 296 -21.21 3.54 15.75
N ARG A 297 -22.48 3.91 15.95
CA ARG A 297 -23.57 3.59 15.02
C ARG A 297 -23.35 4.21 13.63
N GLY A 298 -22.95 5.48 13.57
CA GLY A 298 -22.63 6.18 12.32
C GLY A 298 -21.51 5.48 11.55
N LEU A 299 -20.42 5.11 12.25
CA LEU A 299 -19.28 4.40 11.64
C LEU A 299 -19.69 3.02 11.09
N ARG A 300 -20.56 2.27 11.81
CA ARG A 300 -21.09 0.98 11.33
C ARG A 300 -21.94 1.13 10.07
N HIS A 301 -22.87 2.11 10.05
CA HIS A 301 -23.69 2.36 8.88
C HIS A 301 -22.82 2.80 7.68
N ALA A 302 -21.80 3.61 7.91
CA ALA A 302 -20.86 4.00 6.87
C ALA A 302 -20.09 2.81 6.29
N ILE A 303 -19.64 1.85 7.11
CA ILE A 303 -19.00 0.62 6.62
C ILE A 303 -19.98 -0.15 5.72
N THR A 304 -21.25 -0.31 6.14
CA THR A 304 -22.27 -1.00 5.32
C THR A 304 -22.53 -0.24 4.02
N ALA A 305 -22.67 1.09 4.07
CA ALA A 305 -22.80 1.92 2.88
C ALA A 305 -21.57 1.82 1.96
N GLY A 306 -20.36 1.72 2.55
CA GLY A 306 -19.10 1.53 1.82
C GLY A 306 -19.11 0.25 0.96
N TYR A 307 -19.62 -0.86 1.48
CA TYR A 307 -19.82 -2.08 0.66
C TYR A 307 -20.80 -1.86 -0.48
N GLY A 308 -21.92 -1.18 -0.23
CA GLY A 308 -22.90 -0.84 -1.28
C GLY A 308 -22.29 0.04 -2.37
N ILE A 309 -21.52 1.06 -1.99
CA ILE A 309 -20.84 1.96 -2.93
C ILE A 309 -19.77 1.19 -3.74
N THR A 310 -19.02 0.29 -3.09
CA THR A 310 -18.04 -0.58 -3.77
C THR A 310 -18.74 -1.45 -4.81
N LEU A 311 -19.88 -2.06 -4.47
CA LEU A 311 -20.67 -2.87 -5.38
C LEU A 311 -21.20 -2.06 -6.58
N ILE A 312 -21.70 -0.84 -6.34
CA ILE A 312 -22.09 0.09 -7.42
C ILE A 312 -20.89 0.35 -8.34
N GLY A 313 -19.70 0.59 -7.77
CA GLY A 313 -18.48 0.76 -8.55
C GLY A 313 -18.17 -0.44 -9.45
N LEU A 314 -18.25 -1.66 -8.92
CA LEU A 314 -18.05 -2.88 -9.69
C LEU A 314 -19.11 -3.06 -10.78
N MET A 315 -20.38 -2.78 -10.49
CA MET A 315 -21.46 -2.83 -11.47
C MET A 315 -21.28 -1.84 -12.63
N LEU A 316 -20.74 -0.62 -12.35
CA LEU A 316 -20.39 0.34 -13.39
C LEU A 316 -19.22 -0.15 -14.26
N MET A 317 -18.26 -0.88 -13.70
CA MET A 317 -17.15 -1.47 -14.45
C MET A 317 -17.58 -2.67 -15.30
N TYR A 318 -18.61 -3.41 -14.87
CA TYR A 318 -19.02 -4.70 -15.46
C TYR A 318 -19.22 -4.68 -16.98
N PRO A 319 -19.89 -3.70 -17.60
CA PRO A 319 -20.13 -3.72 -19.05
C PRO A 319 -18.84 -3.59 -19.90
N ILE A 320 -17.79 -3.00 -19.36
CA ILE A 320 -16.49 -2.71 -20.04
C ILE A 320 -16.71 -2.04 -21.42
N THR A 321 -17.72 -1.16 -21.52
CA THR A 321 -18.11 -0.53 -22.80
C THR A 321 -17.33 0.73 -23.12
N SER A 322 -16.91 1.47 -22.12
CA SER A 322 -16.10 2.68 -22.27
C SER A 322 -15.16 2.87 -21.09
N LEU A 323 -14.04 3.56 -21.35
CA LEU A 323 -13.05 3.87 -20.31
C LEU A 323 -13.65 4.79 -19.24
N GLU A 324 -14.47 5.76 -19.60
CA GLU A 324 -15.10 6.70 -18.67
C GLU A 324 -15.97 5.96 -17.65
N LEU A 325 -16.71 4.95 -18.09
CA LEU A 325 -17.54 4.14 -17.21
C LEU A 325 -16.70 3.30 -16.26
N VAL A 326 -15.60 2.72 -16.76
CA VAL A 326 -14.64 1.96 -15.94
C VAL A 326 -13.93 2.88 -14.93
N LEU A 327 -13.55 4.08 -15.33
CA LEU A 327 -12.97 5.08 -14.41
C LEU A 327 -13.99 5.52 -13.35
N ALA A 328 -15.23 5.80 -13.72
CA ALA A 328 -16.29 6.12 -12.77
C ALA A 328 -16.50 4.96 -11.77
N GLY A 329 -16.56 3.73 -12.28
CA GLY A 329 -16.64 2.54 -11.42
C GLY A 329 -15.44 2.40 -10.48
N GLY A 330 -14.23 2.64 -10.98
CA GLY A 330 -12.99 2.67 -10.19
C GLY A 330 -13.03 3.71 -9.06
N PHE A 331 -13.55 4.90 -9.34
CA PHE A 331 -13.77 5.95 -8.34
C PHE A 331 -14.70 5.48 -7.21
N PHE A 332 -15.91 5.01 -7.54
CA PHE A 332 -16.87 4.56 -6.54
C PHE A 332 -16.36 3.33 -5.76
N ARG A 333 -15.69 2.41 -6.43
CA ARG A 333 -15.03 1.27 -5.77
C ARG A 333 -13.99 1.75 -4.75
N GLY A 334 -13.07 2.63 -5.14
CA GLY A 334 -12.07 3.21 -4.25
C GLY A 334 -12.69 3.99 -3.10
N PHE A 335 -13.76 4.76 -3.39
CA PHE A 335 -14.53 5.51 -2.42
C PHE A 335 -15.11 4.61 -1.32
N GLY A 336 -15.77 3.51 -1.70
CA GLY A 336 -16.36 2.57 -0.75
C GLY A 336 -15.31 1.82 0.06
N VAL A 337 -14.27 1.31 -0.61
CA VAL A 337 -13.14 0.59 0.04
C VAL A 337 -12.50 1.44 1.13
N ALA A 338 -12.24 2.72 0.89
CA ALA A 338 -11.57 3.57 1.88
C ALA A 338 -12.45 3.90 3.10
N ILE A 339 -13.78 4.04 2.91
CA ILE A 339 -14.71 4.17 4.05
C ILE A 339 -14.59 2.93 4.94
N ILE A 340 -14.68 1.74 4.36
CA ILE A 340 -14.60 0.48 5.11
C ILE A 340 -13.25 0.41 5.84
N TRP A 341 -12.16 0.73 5.15
CA TRP A 341 -10.81 0.66 5.71
C TRP A 341 -10.62 1.58 6.90
N VAL A 342 -10.93 2.86 6.75
CA VAL A 342 -10.69 3.87 7.79
C VAL A 342 -11.62 3.65 8.98
N PHE A 343 -12.90 3.35 8.73
CA PHE A 343 -13.88 3.26 9.82
C PHE A 343 -13.81 1.94 10.56
N SER A 344 -13.43 0.82 9.91
CA SER A 344 -13.13 -0.43 10.62
C SER A 344 -11.92 -0.26 11.54
N THR A 345 -10.86 0.41 11.09
CA THR A 345 -9.70 0.76 11.93
C THR A 345 -10.10 1.62 13.11
N THR A 346 -10.91 2.65 12.89
CA THR A 346 -11.39 3.54 13.94
C THR A 346 -12.21 2.79 15.00
N LEU A 347 -13.09 1.89 14.58
CA LEU A 347 -13.87 1.05 15.49
C LEU A 347 -12.99 0.06 16.26
N LEU A 348 -12.00 -0.54 15.61
CA LEU A 348 -11.02 -1.41 16.28
C LEU A 348 -10.25 -0.65 17.35
N LEU A 349 -9.75 0.53 17.04
CA LEU A 349 -9.02 1.37 18.00
C LEU A 349 -9.87 1.76 19.21
N LYS A 350 -11.17 2.00 19.02
CA LYS A 350 -12.10 2.30 20.11
C LYS A 350 -12.42 1.10 21.00
N LYS A 351 -12.38 -0.12 20.46
CA LYS A 351 -12.78 -1.34 21.17
C LYS A 351 -11.62 -2.13 21.77
N LEU A 352 -10.41 -1.92 21.25
CA LEU A 352 -9.24 -2.69 21.66
C LEU A 352 -8.54 -2.06 22.87
N PRO A 353 -8.33 -2.83 23.96
CA PRO A 353 -7.42 -2.43 25.03
C PRO A 353 -6.00 -2.20 24.51
N ASN A 354 -5.29 -1.24 25.08
CA ASN A 354 -3.93 -0.89 24.64
C ASN A 354 -2.96 -2.09 24.63
N LYS A 355 -3.09 -3.00 25.62
CA LYS A 355 -2.25 -4.21 25.79
C LYS A 355 -2.28 -5.18 24.59
N VAL A 356 -3.40 -5.29 23.89
CA VAL A 356 -3.58 -6.26 22.78
C VAL A 356 -3.61 -5.60 21.41
N ARG A 357 -3.65 -4.27 21.36
CA ARG A 357 -3.82 -3.50 20.13
C ARG A 357 -2.78 -3.87 19.06
N GLY A 358 -1.49 -3.86 19.40
CA GLY A 358 -0.43 -4.22 18.45
C GLY A 358 -0.53 -5.65 17.92
N ARG A 359 -0.94 -6.62 18.78
CA ARG A 359 -1.10 -8.03 18.36
C ARG A 359 -2.26 -8.19 17.39
N VAL A 360 -3.39 -7.53 17.64
CA VAL A 360 -4.58 -7.58 16.78
C VAL A 360 -4.28 -6.91 15.42
N PHE A 361 -3.64 -5.73 15.39
CA PHE A 361 -3.25 -5.09 14.13
C PHE A 361 -2.19 -5.89 13.36
N GLY A 362 -1.26 -6.56 14.04
CA GLY A 362 -0.32 -7.48 13.40
C GLY A 362 -1.03 -8.66 12.74
N THR A 363 -2.03 -9.25 13.43
CA THR A 363 -2.86 -10.33 12.86
C THR A 363 -3.73 -9.81 11.70
N GLU A 364 -4.34 -8.63 11.83
CA GLU A 364 -5.10 -7.98 10.75
C GLU A 364 -4.23 -7.78 9.51
N PHE A 365 -3.01 -7.27 9.68
CA PHE A 365 -2.07 -7.07 8.56
C PHE A 365 -1.68 -8.40 7.91
N ALA A 366 -1.42 -9.43 8.68
CA ALA A 366 -1.14 -10.78 8.17
C ALA A 366 -2.31 -11.32 7.33
N LEU A 367 -3.54 -11.19 7.85
CA LEU A 367 -4.75 -11.65 7.16
C LEU A 367 -4.98 -10.90 5.86
N LEU A 368 -4.87 -9.57 5.86
CA LEU A 368 -5.13 -8.78 4.67
C LEU A 368 -4.10 -9.02 3.55
N THR A 369 -2.83 -9.19 3.90
CA THR A 369 -1.77 -9.46 2.90
C THR A 369 -1.90 -10.86 2.30
N LEU A 370 -2.22 -11.87 3.12
CA LEU A 370 -2.49 -13.22 2.63
C LEU A 370 -3.76 -13.26 1.76
N ALA A 371 -4.82 -12.57 2.18
CA ALA A 371 -6.06 -12.47 1.42
C ALA A 371 -5.83 -11.77 0.06
N GLY A 372 -5.02 -10.70 0.03
CA GLY A 372 -4.60 -10.04 -1.20
C GLY A 372 -3.83 -10.97 -2.14
N ALA A 373 -2.84 -11.70 -1.60
CA ALA A 373 -2.10 -12.69 -2.39
C ALA A 373 -3.02 -13.77 -2.98
N ILE A 374 -3.95 -14.31 -2.18
CA ILE A 374 -4.92 -15.32 -2.65
C ILE A 374 -5.83 -14.71 -3.73
N GLY A 375 -6.38 -13.50 -3.50
CA GLY A 375 -7.26 -12.82 -4.46
C GLY A 375 -6.58 -12.58 -5.81
N SER A 376 -5.36 -12.01 -5.80
CA SER A 376 -4.61 -11.75 -7.03
C SER A 376 -4.20 -13.05 -7.74
N GLY A 377 -3.78 -14.07 -6.99
CA GLY A 377 -3.45 -15.37 -7.54
C GLY A 377 -4.66 -16.07 -8.19
N LEU A 378 -5.80 -16.07 -7.51
CA LEU A 378 -7.06 -16.63 -8.04
C LEU A 378 -7.53 -15.82 -9.24
N GLY A 379 -7.45 -14.48 -9.22
CA GLY A 379 -7.84 -13.62 -10.34
C GLY A 379 -7.07 -13.98 -11.62
N GLY A 380 -5.75 -14.08 -11.51
CA GLY A 380 -4.91 -14.49 -12.63
C GLY A 380 -5.17 -15.93 -13.09
N TRP A 381 -5.33 -16.84 -12.14
CA TRP A 381 -5.61 -18.26 -12.45
C TRP A 381 -6.96 -18.46 -13.14
N PHE A 382 -8.01 -17.76 -12.71
CA PHE A 382 -9.33 -17.85 -13.35
C PHE A 382 -9.30 -17.35 -14.80
N LEU A 383 -8.55 -16.29 -15.09
CA LEU A 383 -8.40 -15.79 -16.45
C LEU A 383 -7.76 -16.83 -17.38
N ASP A 384 -6.66 -17.44 -16.94
CA ASP A 384 -5.89 -18.34 -17.81
C ASP A 384 -6.45 -19.78 -17.83
N ALA A 385 -6.76 -20.36 -16.66
CA ALA A 385 -7.19 -21.76 -16.57
C ALA A 385 -8.62 -22.00 -17.10
N PHE A 386 -9.51 -21.02 -16.94
CA PHE A 386 -10.91 -21.12 -17.37
C PHE A 386 -11.24 -20.25 -18.59
N ASN A 387 -10.26 -19.54 -19.17
CA ASN A 387 -10.49 -18.55 -20.23
C ASN A 387 -11.62 -17.57 -19.83
N MET A 388 -11.64 -17.18 -18.56
CA MET A 388 -12.70 -16.36 -18.00
C MET A 388 -12.66 -14.97 -18.63
N SER A 389 -13.83 -14.44 -19.01
CA SER A 389 -13.91 -13.06 -19.47
C SER A 389 -13.64 -12.07 -18.34
N LEU A 390 -13.15 -10.86 -18.68
CA LEU A 390 -12.93 -9.80 -17.70
C LEU A 390 -14.23 -9.37 -16.99
N GLN A 391 -15.38 -9.45 -17.71
CA GLN A 391 -16.70 -9.21 -17.13
C GLN A 391 -17.01 -10.23 -16.02
N ASN A 392 -16.77 -11.51 -16.28
CA ASN A 392 -17.02 -12.56 -15.29
C ASN A 392 -16.09 -12.43 -14.08
N LEU A 393 -14.85 -11.96 -14.28
CA LEU A 393 -13.92 -11.70 -13.19
C LEU A 393 -14.43 -10.57 -12.24
N ILE A 394 -15.19 -9.60 -12.77
CA ILE A 394 -15.81 -8.53 -11.96
C ILE A 394 -16.95 -9.07 -11.08
N LEU A 395 -17.62 -10.15 -11.49
CA LEU A 395 -18.77 -10.75 -10.79
C LEU A 395 -18.35 -11.70 -9.65
N LEU A 396 -17.09 -12.12 -9.60
CA LEU A 396 -16.54 -12.95 -8.51
C LEU A 396 -16.26 -12.11 -7.28
#